data_0572a94f7ef511b9e303409b8c1e2d39
#
_entry.id   0572a94f7ef511b9e303409b8c1e2d39
#
_cell.length_a   1.000
_cell.length_b   1.000
_cell.length_c   1.000
_cell.angle_alpha   90.00
_cell.angle_beta   90.00
_cell.angle_gamma   90.00
#
_symmetry.space_group_name_H-M   'P 1'
#
loop_
_entity.id
_entity.type
_entity.pdbx_description
1 polymer ?
#
loop_
_entity_poly.entity_id
_entity_poly.type
_entity_poly.pdbx_seq_one_letter_code
_entity_poly.pdbx_strand_id
1 'polypeptide(L)'
;GLGDMLLPDVPLWYAPLAAFYGFLLWGTRVVRSMNDALGLTVPGELLRSGVNLLGAIIILALFWFGFLNAGSLFGLQYLMMGSIVIGCLAIMRRSWAHIDLSLTRDQRLSYTREFSDYSMPLFVQALLSALALSAERWVLQWFDGSTQQGYFALSQRVSAACFLFVSAMTPLIMRELAIAWGKDDREHMGHLLTRFAPLLFGIAAWFSCFTAVEASVLVHIFGGAEFAAALVPVQIMALYPAHQAYGQLASSVFHATGKTKV
;
A
#
# COMPACT_ATOMS: atom_id res chain seq x y z
N GLY A 1 9.68 23.95 -20.38
CA GLY A 1 9.57 24.28 -18.95
C GLY A 1 9.86 23.06 -18.05
N LEU A 2 9.83 23.24 -16.72
CA LEU A 2 10.05 22.15 -15.76
C LEU A 2 9.10 20.96 -16.00
N GLY A 3 7.88 21.20 -16.47
CA GLY A 3 6.89 20.18 -16.81
C GLY A 3 7.34 19.29 -17.98
N ASP A 4 7.90 19.87 -19.01
CA ASP A 4 8.37 19.14 -20.19
C ASP A 4 9.64 18.33 -19.91
N MET A 5 10.40 18.78 -18.90
CA MET A 5 11.60 18.08 -18.44
C MET A 5 11.27 16.88 -17.55
N LEU A 6 10.22 16.99 -16.73
CA LEU A 6 9.80 15.95 -15.79
C LEU A 6 8.83 14.92 -16.39
N LEU A 7 8.02 15.33 -17.36
CA LEU A 7 6.99 14.53 -18.01
C LEU A 7 7.02 14.78 -19.52
N PRO A 8 8.06 14.34 -20.23
CA PRO A 8 8.09 14.44 -21.68
C PRO A 8 6.88 13.69 -22.25
N ASP A 9 6.19 14.30 -23.21
CA ASP A 9 5.03 13.74 -23.92
C ASP A 9 3.72 13.63 -23.14
N VAL A 10 3.64 14.17 -21.91
CA VAL A 10 2.41 14.17 -21.11
C VAL A 10 1.77 15.57 -21.11
N PRO A 11 0.55 15.72 -21.61
CA PRO A 11 -0.15 17.01 -21.58
C PRO A 11 -0.31 17.54 -20.14
N LEU A 12 -0.03 18.84 -19.92
CA LEU A 12 -0.06 19.48 -18.60
C LEU A 12 -1.41 19.35 -17.86
N TRP A 13 -2.51 19.17 -18.60
CA TRP A 13 -3.83 18.98 -17.99
C TRP A 13 -3.99 17.66 -17.22
N TYR A 14 -3.08 16.68 -17.38
CA TYR A 14 -3.04 15.49 -16.55
C TYR A 14 -2.55 15.77 -15.11
N ALA A 15 -1.79 16.85 -14.90
CA ALA A 15 -1.27 17.18 -13.57
C ALA A 15 -2.37 17.39 -12.51
N PRO A 16 -3.41 18.20 -12.72
CA PRO A 16 -4.52 18.33 -11.77
C PRO A 16 -5.30 17.03 -11.58
N LEU A 17 -5.45 16.21 -12.62
CA LEU A 17 -6.05 14.89 -12.50
C LEU A 17 -5.19 13.98 -11.61
N ALA A 18 -3.89 13.91 -11.84
CA ALA A 18 -2.99 13.13 -11.01
C ALA A 18 -3.02 13.58 -9.54
N ALA A 19 -3.05 14.90 -9.29
CA ALA A 19 -3.20 15.45 -7.94
C ALA A 19 -4.52 15.03 -7.29
N PHE A 20 -5.64 15.10 -8.02
CA PHE A 20 -6.93 14.65 -7.54
C PHE A 20 -6.97 13.13 -7.28
N TYR A 21 -6.32 12.33 -8.14
CA TYR A 21 -6.14 10.91 -7.92
C TYR A 21 -5.36 10.64 -6.62
N GLY A 22 -4.25 11.35 -6.41
CA GLY A 22 -3.48 11.28 -5.17
C GLY A 22 -4.30 11.62 -3.94
N PHE A 23 -5.16 12.64 -4.03
CA PHE A 23 -6.09 13.01 -2.95
C PHE A 23 -7.10 11.89 -2.66
N LEU A 24 -7.70 11.29 -3.67
CA LEU A 24 -8.62 10.15 -3.49
C LEU A 24 -7.89 8.94 -2.91
N LEU A 25 -6.68 8.64 -3.36
CA LEU A 25 -5.86 7.56 -2.82
C LEU A 25 -5.53 7.79 -1.35
N TRP A 26 -5.18 9.01 -0.96
CA TRP A 26 -5.01 9.39 0.43
C TRP A 26 -6.32 9.23 1.23
N GLY A 27 -7.43 9.72 0.69
CA GLY A 27 -8.76 9.57 1.29
C GLY A 27 -9.12 8.11 1.57
N THR A 28 -8.87 7.19 0.63
CA THR A 28 -9.12 5.75 0.85
C THR A 28 -8.30 5.19 2.00
N ARG A 29 -7.04 5.62 2.16
CA ARG A 29 -6.18 5.20 3.28
C ARG A 29 -6.68 5.73 4.61
N VAL A 30 -7.09 7.00 4.67
CA VAL A 30 -7.62 7.62 5.89
C VAL A 30 -8.90 6.93 6.36
N VAL A 31 -9.90 6.76 5.47
CA VAL A 31 -11.15 6.10 5.84
C VAL A 31 -10.96 4.63 6.22
N ARG A 32 -9.98 3.95 5.63
CA ARG A 32 -9.60 2.59 6.04
C ARG A 32 -9.05 2.56 7.45
N SER A 33 -8.08 3.43 7.76
CA SER A 33 -7.50 3.51 9.11
C SER A 33 -8.56 3.87 10.16
N MET A 34 -9.52 4.73 9.81
CA MET A 34 -10.64 5.07 10.69
C MET A 34 -11.57 3.86 10.91
N ASN A 35 -11.89 3.08 9.85
CA ASN A 35 -12.67 1.85 9.98
C ASN A 35 -11.97 0.84 10.88
N ASP A 36 -10.65 0.68 10.73
CA ASP A 36 -9.84 -0.23 11.54
C ASP A 36 -9.85 0.21 13.02
N ALA A 37 -9.70 1.49 13.30
CA ALA A 37 -9.77 2.06 14.64
C ALA A 37 -11.15 1.87 15.31
N LEU A 38 -12.24 1.94 14.53
CA LEU A 38 -13.61 1.73 14.99
C LEU A 38 -14.01 0.24 15.09
N GLY A 39 -13.11 -0.68 14.76
CA GLY A 39 -13.40 -2.12 14.74
C GLY A 39 -14.27 -2.56 13.55
N LEU A 40 -14.42 -1.70 12.53
CA LEU A 40 -15.20 -1.95 11.32
C LEU A 40 -14.34 -2.49 10.16
N THR A 41 -13.22 -3.14 10.47
CA THR A 41 -12.27 -3.69 9.49
C THR A 41 -12.96 -4.66 8.52
N VAL A 42 -13.74 -5.61 9.05
CA VAL A 42 -14.38 -6.64 8.20
C VAL A 42 -15.35 -6.03 7.18
N PRO A 43 -16.36 -5.23 7.57
CA PRO A 43 -17.26 -4.63 6.60
C PRO A 43 -16.53 -3.67 5.63
N GLY A 44 -15.49 -2.97 6.07
CA GLY A 44 -14.66 -2.13 5.22
C GLY A 44 -13.89 -2.93 4.17
N GLU A 45 -13.28 -4.05 4.53
CA GLU A 45 -12.55 -4.92 3.60
C GLU A 45 -13.50 -5.68 2.65
N LEU A 46 -14.70 -6.08 3.10
CA LEU A 46 -15.71 -6.67 2.22
C LEU A 46 -16.20 -5.67 1.16
N LEU A 47 -16.47 -4.42 1.55
CA LEU A 47 -16.80 -3.36 0.61
C LEU A 47 -15.68 -3.17 -0.43
N ARG A 48 -14.44 -3.06 0.02
CA ARG A 48 -13.28 -2.87 -0.86
C ARG A 48 -13.10 -4.04 -1.83
N SER A 49 -13.21 -5.26 -1.33
CA SER A 49 -13.12 -6.47 -2.15
C SER A 49 -14.24 -6.53 -3.18
N GLY A 50 -15.47 -6.18 -2.79
CA GLY A 50 -16.61 -6.08 -3.70
C GLY A 50 -16.40 -5.04 -4.80
N VAL A 51 -15.93 -3.83 -4.46
CA VAL A 51 -15.64 -2.78 -5.44
C VAL A 51 -14.50 -3.21 -6.38
N ASN A 52 -13.46 -3.86 -5.88
CA ASN A 52 -12.37 -4.36 -6.71
C ASN A 52 -12.83 -5.47 -7.66
N LEU A 53 -13.69 -6.39 -7.19
CA LEU A 53 -14.25 -7.45 -8.02
C LEU A 53 -15.15 -6.87 -9.12
N LEU A 54 -16.04 -5.93 -8.79
CA LEU A 54 -16.85 -5.21 -9.76
C LEU A 54 -15.97 -4.46 -10.77
N GLY A 55 -14.90 -3.80 -10.30
CA GLY A 55 -13.93 -3.14 -11.18
C GLY A 55 -13.28 -4.11 -12.17
N ALA A 56 -12.88 -5.29 -11.72
CA ALA A 56 -12.31 -6.32 -12.59
C ALA A 56 -13.34 -6.80 -13.64
N ILE A 57 -14.59 -7.00 -13.25
CA ILE A 57 -15.67 -7.38 -14.18
C ILE A 57 -15.90 -6.27 -15.21
N ILE A 58 -15.91 -5.00 -14.79
CA ILE A 58 -16.09 -3.87 -15.71
C ILE A 58 -14.89 -3.77 -16.68
N ILE A 59 -13.66 -4.00 -16.22
CA ILE A 59 -12.48 -4.01 -17.11
C ILE A 59 -12.63 -5.10 -18.18
N LEU A 60 -13.04 -6.31 -17.79
CA LEU A 60 -13.27 -7.40 -18.73
C LEU A 60 -14.38 -7.05 -19.72
N ALA A 61 -15.47 -6.43 -19.28
CA ALA A 61 -16.55 -5.97 -20.13
C ALA A 61 -16.07 -4.88 -21.11
N LEU A 62 -15.32 -3.87 -20.64
CA LEU A 62 -14.75 -2.84 -21.51
C LEU A 62 -13.80 -3.42 -22.55
N PHE A 63 -13.02 -4.43 -22.17
CA PHE A 63 -12.17 -5.16 -23.11
C PHE A 63 -12.99 -5.90 -24.16
N TRP A 64 -14.02 -6.64 -23.75
CA TRP A 64 -14.87 -7.42 -24.65
C TRP A 64 -15.63 -6.55 -25.66
N PHE A 65 -16.10 -5.39 -25.22
CA PHE A 65 -16.81 -4.44 -26.08
C PHE A 65 -15.88 -3.49 -26.86
N GLY A 66 -14.56 -3.62 -26.73
CA GLY A 66 -13.61 -2.76 -27.45
C GLY A 66 -13.50 -1.33 -26.95
N PHE A 67 -14.04 -1.01 -25.76
CA PHE A 67 -14.00 0.32 -25.14
C PHE A 67 -12.84 0.52 -24.17
N LEU A 68 -11.93 -0.45 -24.09
CA LEU A 68 -10.78 -0.38 -23.20
C LEU A 68 -9.74 0.60 -23.76
N ASN A 69 -9.64 1.76 -23.15
CA ASN A 69 -8.61 2.77 -23.44
C ASN A 69 -8.11 3.42 -22.14
N ALA A 70 -7.05 4.22 -22.21
CA ALA A 70 -6.47 4.85 -21.04
C ALA A 70 -7.50 5.71 -20.28
N GLY A 71 -8.36 6.44 -20.99
CA GLY A 71 -9.39 7.30 -20.38
C GLY A 71 -10.43 6.49 -19.61
N SER A 72 -10.93 5.38 -20.18
CA SER A 72 -11.91 4.51 -19.51
C SER A 72 -11.32 3.84 -18.28
N LEU A 73 -10.04 3.44 -18.31
CA LEU A 73 -9.33 2.89 -17.16
C LEU A 73 -9.15 3.92 -16.05
N PHE A 74 -8.72 5.14 -16.37
CA PHE A 74 -8.63 6.21 -15.38
C PHE A 74 -9.99 6.56 -14.79
N GLY A 75 -11.02 6.74 -15.62
CA GLY A 75 -12.38 7.00 -15.15
C GLY A 75 -12.88 5.92 -14.19
N LEU A 76 -12.67 4.65 -14.51
CA LEU A 76 -13.04 3.54 -13.65
C LEU A 76 -12.27 3.57 -12.31
N GLN A 77 -10.97 3.86 -12.33
CA GLN A 77 -10.16 3.98 -11.12
C GLN A 77 -10.69 5.08 -10.17
N TYR A 78 -11.06 6.24 -10.71
CA TYR A 78 -11.67 7.32 -9.93
C TYR A 78 -13.01 6.88 -9.32
N LEU A 79 -13.86 6.21 -10.09
CA LEU A 79 -15.14 5.70 -9.61
C LEU A 79 -14.96 4.67 -8.49
N MET A 80 -14.02 3.74 -8.64
CA MET A 80 -13.72 2.74 -7.63
C MET A 80 -13.24 3.39 -6.33
N MET A 81 -12.27 4.32 -6.39
CA MET A 81 -11.77 5.00 -5.20
C MET A 81 -12.84 5.85 -4.53
N GLY A 82 -13.61 6.61 -5.31
CA GLY A 82 -14.74 7.38 -4.79
C GLY A 82 -15.77 6.50 -4.11
N SER A 83 -16.12 5.36 -4.71
CA SER A 83 -17.06 4.38 -4.14
C SER A 83 -16.55 3.79 -2.82
N ILE A 84 -15.26 3.50 -2.71
CA ILE A 84 -14.64 3.01 -1.46
C ILE A 84 -14.74 4.08 -0.38
N VAL A 85 -14.38 5.33 -0.68
CA VAL A 85 -14.44 6.44 0.30
C VAL A 85 -15.88 6.64 0.79
N ILE A 86 -16.84 6.79 -0.14
CA ILE A 86 -18.25 7.01 0.20
C ILE A 86 -18.82 5.81 0.98
N GLY A 87 -18.55 4.60 0.53
CA GLY A 87 -19.03 3.39 1.18
C GLY A 87 -18.45 3.22 2.60
N CYS A 88 -17.17 3.46 2.80
CA CYS A 88 -16.55 3.45 4.13
C CYS A 88 -17.15 4.53 5.05
N LEU A 89 -17.36 5.75 4.56
CA LEU A 89 -18.03 6.82 5.32
C LEU A 89 -19.46 6.42 5.69
N ALA A 90 -20.20 5.77 4.78
CA ALA A 90 -21.55 5.27 5.05
C ALA A 90 -21.56 4.18 6.15
N ILE A 91 -20.57 3.27 6.13
CA ILE A 91 -20.40 2.25 7.18
C ILE A 91 -20.12 2.93 8.53
N MET A 92 -19.21 3.92 8.56
CA MET A 92 -18.87 4.63 9.79
C MET A 92 -20.00 5.50 10.34
N ARG A 93 -20.92 5.96 9.50
CA ARG A 93 -22.03 6.86 9.91
C ARG A 93 -22.80 6.32 11.11
N ARG A 94 -22.98 5.00 11.20
CA ARG A 94 -23.69 4.37 12.33
C ARG A 94 -22.90 4.46 13.63
N SER A 95 -21.57 4.43 13.56
CA SER A 95 -20.68 4.53 14.73
C SER A 95 -20.45 5.98 15.15
N TRP A 96 -20.60 6.95 14.24
CA TRP A 96 -20.44 8.38 14.56
C TRP A 96 -21.52 8.91 15.52
N ALA A 97 -22.70 8.31 15.52
CA ALA A 97 -23.77 8.69 16.43
C ALA A 97 -23.40 8.54 17.92
N HIS A 98 -22.34 7.78 18.21
CA HIS A 98 -21.84 7.53 19.58
C HIS A 98 -20.55 8.30 19.91
N ILE A 99 -20.01 9.09 18.95
CA ILE A 99 -18.80 9.88 19.17
C ILE A 99 -19.19 11.27 19.62
N ASP A 100 -18.81 11.62 20.82
CA ASP A 100 -18.96 13.00 21.32
C ASP A 100 -17.88 13.88 20.69
N LEU A 101 -18.30 14.79 19.82
CA LEU A 101 -17.43 15.75 19.14
C LEU A 101 -17.35 17.09 19.88
N SER A 102 -17.96 17.21 21.05
CA SER A 102 -17.95 18.42 21.88
C SER A 102 -16.61 18.64 22.61
N LEU A 103 -15.53 18.77 21.82
CA LEU A 103 -14.21 19.04 22.36
C LEU A 103 -14.05 20.53 22.71
N THR A 104 -13.54 20.83 23.91
CA THR A 104 -13.10 22.17 24.26
C THR A 104 -11.90 22.60 23.40
N ARG A 105 -11.67 23.93 23.30
CA ARG A 105 -10.55 24.46 22.53
C ARG A 105 -9.21 23.89 23.01
N ASP A 106 -9.04 23.76 24.31
CA ASP A 106 -7.79 23.27 24.91
C ASP A 106 -7.57 21.77 24.61
N GLN A 107 -8.63 20.97 24.66
CA GLN A 107 -8.57 19.56 24.25
C GLN A 107 -8.21 19.41 22.77
N ARG A 108 -8.80 20.23 21.88
CA ARG A 108 -8.44 20.20 20.45
C ARG A 108 -6.98 20.53 20.24
N LEU A 109 -6.45 21.55 20.90
CA LEU A 109 -5.04 21.93 20.78
C LEU A 109 -4.12 20.83 21.33
N SER A 110 -4.47 20.22 22.46
CA SER A 110 -3.72 19.10 23.03
C SER A 110 -3.66 17.90 22.08
N TYR A 111 -4.81 17.45 21.56
CA TYR A 111 -4.87 16.34 20.61
C TYR A 111 -4.16 16.67 19.29
N THR A 112 -4.28 17.89 18.78
CA THR A 112 -3.57 18.31 17.56
C THR A 112 -2.07 18.26 17.75
N ARG A 113 -1.57 18.70 18.92
CA ARG A 113 -0.15 18.66 19.25
C ARG A 113 0.36 17.22 19.37
N GLU A 114 -0.35 16.38 20.11
CA GLU A 114 -0.01 14.96 20.27
C GLU A 114 0.01 14.24 18.91
N PHE A 115 -1.02 14.46 18.09
CA PHE A 115 -1.08 13.92 16.74
C PHE A 115 0.07 14.42 15.86
N SER A 116 0.39 15.71 15.92
CA SER A 116 1.49 16.31 15.16
C SER A 116 2.85 15.72 15.58
N ASP A 117 3.08 15.60 16.89
CA ASP A 117 4.31 15.05 17.44
C ASP A 117 4.52 13.57 17.03
N TYR A 118 3.43 12.80 16.94
CA TYR A 118 3.45 11.41 16.46
C TYR A 118 3.62 11.31 14.95
N SER A 119 2.87 12.12 14.19
CA SER A 119 2.77 11.96 12.73
C SER A 119 3.91 12.63 11.96
N MET A 120 4.56 13.65 12.51
CA MET A 120 5.62 14.39 11.80
C MET A 120 6.83 13.52 11.42
N PRO A 121 7.38 12.67 12.29
CA PRO A 121 8.44 11.74 11.91
C PRO A 121 8.01 10.75 10.82
N LEU A 122 6.77 10.25 10.90
CA LEU A 122 6.20 9.34 9.89
C LEU A 122 6.00 10.04 8.54
N PHE A 123 5.60 11.30 8.56
CA PHE A 123 5.49 12.11 7.33
C PHE A 123 6.85 12.28 6.66
N VAL A 124 7.90 12.63 7.42
CA VAL A 124 9.27 12.76 6.89
C VAL A 124 9.75 11.44 6.31
N GLN A 125 9.54 10.33 7.03
CA GLN A 125 9.86 8.99 6.53
C GLN A 125 9.12 8.65 5.23
N ALA A 126 7.82 8.93 5.16
CA ALA A 126 7.01 8.68 3.96
C ALA A 126 7.49 9.53 2.78
N LEU A 127 7.84 10.79 3.02
CA LEU A 127 8.39 11.70 1.99
C LEU A 127 9.72 11.19 1.45
N LEU A 128 10.66 10.82 2.34
CA LEU A 128 11.96 10.26 1.94
C LEU A 128 11.80 8.96 1.17
N SER A 129 10.88 8.07 1.61
CA SER A 129 10.58 6.83 0.90
C SER A 129 9.99 7.08 -0.50
N ALA A 130 9.09 8.05 -0.63
CA ALA A 130 8.51 8.42 -1.91
C ALA A 130 9.55 9.00 -2.86
N LEU A 131 10.46 9.86 -2.35
CA LEU A 131 11.56 10.40 -3.12
C LEU A 131 12.54 9.30 -3.58
N ALA A 132 12.89 8.37 -2.68
CA ALA A 132 13.77 7.24 -3.02
C ALA A 132 13.16 6.37 -4.12
N LEU A 133 11.89 5.95 -3.97
CA LEU A 133 11.18 5.14 -4.98
C LEU A 133 11.03 5.85 -6.33
N SER A 134 10.87 7.17 -6.31
CA SER A 134 10.82 7.96 -7.54
C SER A 134 12.20 8.10 -8.19
N ALA A 135 13.24 8.31 -7.38
CA ALA A 135 14.62 8.43 -7.85
C ALA A 135 15.10 7.14 -8.51
N GLU A 136 14.79 5.95 -7.96
CA GLU A 136 15.11 4.66 -8.57
C GLU A 136 14.60 4.57 -10.02
N ARG A 137 13.34 4.97 -10.22
CA ARG A 137 12.71 4.93 -11.56
C ARG A 137 13.32 5.93 -12.52
N TRP A 138 13.62 7.15 -12.06
CA TRP A 138 14.22 8.18 -12.89
C TRP A 138 15.67 7.83 -13.28
N VAL A 139 16.44 7.29 -12.33
CA VAL A 139 17.81 6.85 -12.60
C VAL A 139 17.80 5.74 -13.66
N LEU A 140 16.96 4.71 -13.50
CA LEU A 140 16.86 3.65 -14.50
C LEU A 140 16.43 4.18 -15.87
N GLN A 141 15.44 5.06 -15.93
CA GLN A 141 15.00 5.63 -17.19
C GLN A 141 16.07 6.49 -17.85
N TRP A 142 16.85 7.22 -17.05
CA TRP A 142 17.89 8.11 -17.59
C TRP A 142 19.09 7.35 -18.14
N PHE A 143 19.54 6.29 -17.45
CA PHE A 143 20.75 5.56 -17.86
C PHE A 143 20.47 4.43 -18.86
N ASP A 144 19.35 3.70 -18.71
CA ASP A 144 19.10 2.46 -19.45
C ASP A 144 17.77 2.48 -20.24
N GLY A 145 17.00 3.56 -20.15
CA GLY A 145 15.78 3.81 -20.90
C GLY A 145 14.55 3.09 -20.38
N SER A 146 13.44 3.28 -21.09
CA SER A 146 12.10 2.80 -20.69
C SER A 146 11.97 1.27 -20.67
N THR A 147 12.74 0.56 -21.48
CA THR A 147 12.72 -0.91 -21.52
C THR A 147 13.22 -1.52 -20.22
N GLN A 148 14.36 -1.06 -19.73
CA GLN A 148 14.91 -1.54 -18.44
C GLN A 148 14.01 -1.15 -17.26
N GLN A 149 13.42 0.04 -17.30
CA GLN A 149 12.41 0.42 -16.33
C GLN A 149 11.20 -0.50 -16.36
N GLY A 150 10.78 -0.97 -17.55
CA GLY A 150 9.73 -1.96 -17.72
C GLY A 150 10.07 -3.30 -17.05
N TYR A 151 11.29 -3.80 -17.24
CA TYR A 151 11.76 -5.04 -16.59
C TYR A 151 11.81 -4.91 -15.07
N PHE A 152 12.29 -3.79 -14.57
CA PHE A 152 12.29 -3.50 -13.14
C PHE A 152 10.86 -3.39 -12.57
N ALA A 153 9.95 -2.72 -13.27
CA ALA A 153 8.57 -2.60 -12.86
C ALA A 153 7.85 -3.97 -12.81
N LEU A 154 8.13 -4.86 -13.76
CA LEU A 154 7.62 -6.23 -13.75
C LEU A 154 8.14 -6.98 -12.53
N SER A 155 9.45 -6.93 -12.28
CA SER A 155 10.06 -7.62 -11.13
C SER A 155 9.53 -7.14 -9.79
N GLN A 156 9.30 -5.84 -9.63
CA GLN A 156 8.65 -5.27 -8.45
C GLN A 156 7.21 -5.78 -8.28
N ARG A 157 6.43 -5.87 -9.35
CA ARG A 157 5.04 -6.35 -9.29
C ARG A 157 4.95 -7.82 -8.89
N VAL A 158 5.81 -8.67 -9.48
CA VAL A 158 5.88 -10.10 -9.13
C VAL A 158 6.23 -10.26 -7.64
N SER A 159 7.27 -9.56 -7.18
CA SER A 159 7.70 -9.61 -5.77
C SER A 159 6.63 -9.07 -4.82
N ALA A 160 5.95 -7.98 -5.18
CA ALA A 160 4.86 -7.42 -4.38
C ALA A 160 3.67 -8.39 -4.28
N ALA A 161 3.34 -9.13 -5.35
CA ALA A 161 2.30 -10.15 -5.32
C ALA A 161 2.64 -11.26 -4.33
N CYS A 162 3.89 -11.70 -4.29
CA CYS A 162 4.37 -12.72 -3.35
C CYS A 162 4.39 -12.23 -1.88
N PHE A 163 4.40 -10.92 -1.69
CA PHE A 163 4.38 -10.29 -0.37
C PHE A 163 2.97 -10.02 0.20
N LEU A 164 1.91 -10.25 -0.58
CA LEU A 164 0.53 -9.92 -0.20
C LEU A 164 0.10 -10.54 1.13
N PHE A 165 0.46 -11.80 1.39
CA PHE A 165 0.10 -12.47 2.64
C PHE A 165 0.70 -11.77 3.86
N VAL A 166 2.00 -11.45 3.81
CA VAL A 166 2.69 -10.76 4.90
C VAL A 166 2.08 -9.38 5.14
N SER A 167 1.84 -8.63 4.08
CA SER A 167 1.25 -7.29 4.17
C SER A 167 -0.18 -7.30 4.72
N ALA A 168 -0.96 -8.35 4.46
CA ALA A 168 -2.31 -8.50 5.00
C ALA A 168 -2.32 -8.84 6.49
N MET A 169 -1.33 -9.62 6.97
CA MET A 169 -1.23 -10.00 8.39
C MET A 169 -0.64 -8.89 9.28
N THR A 170 0.20 -8.02 8.71
CA THR A 170 0.92 -6.98 9.47
C THR A 170 0.00 -6.05 10.27
N PRO A 171 -1.10 -5.50 9.73
CA PRO A 171 -2.02 -4.63 10.50
C PRO A 171 -2.68 -5.34 11.68
N LEU A 172 -2.99 -6.63 11.53
CA LEU A 172 -3.59 -7.43 12.60
C LEU A 172 -2.60 -7.62 13.75
N ILE A 173 -1.36 -7.95 13.43
CA ILE A 173 -0.29 -8.11 14.41
C ILE A 173 -0.01 -6.77 15.10
N MET A 174 0.08 -5.68 14.34
CA MET A 174 0.28 -4.34 14.90
C MET A 174 -0.82 -3.98 15.91
N ARG A 175 -2.09 -4.26 15.59
CA ARG A 175 -3.22 -4.03 16.49
C ARG A 175 -3.07 -4.80 17.80
N GLU A 176 -2.79 -6.10 17.74
CA GLU A 176 -2.61 -6.93 18.93
C GLU A 176 -1.41 -6.47 19.78
N LEU A 177 -0.29 -6.08 19.12
CA LEU A 177 0.85 -5.48 19.81
C LEU A 177 0.50 -4.17 20.50
N ALA A 178 -0.30 -3.31 19.87
CA ALA A 178 -0.75 -2.04 20.45
C ALA A 178 -1.67 -2.26 21.66
N ILE A 179 -2.56 -3.27 21.59
CA ILE A 179 -3.43 -3.64 22.73
C ILE A 179 -2.59 -4.16 23.90
N ALA A 180 -1.63 -5.06 23.64
CA ALA A 180 -0.75 -5.61 24.66
C ALA A 180 0.11 -4.49 25.30
N TRP A 181 0.63 -3.58 24.47
CA TRP A 181 1.38 -2.41 24.94
C TRP A 181 0.55 -1.50 25.83
N GLY A 182 -0.68 -1.18 25.43
CA GLY A 182 -1.60 -0.33 26.20
C GLY A 182 -2.02 -0.94 27.55
N LYS A 183 -1.98 -2.26 27.68
CA LYS A 183 -2.22 -3.01 28.92
C LYS A 183 -0.96 -3.26 29.75
N ASP A 184 0.20 -2.78 29.30
CA ASP A 184 1.53 -3.06 29.85
C ASP A 184 1.89 -4.56 29.95
N ASP A 185 1.24 -5.39 29.12
CA ASP A 185 1.46 -6.84 29.03
C ASP A 185 2.62 -7.16 28.09
N ARG A 186 3.84 -7.03 28.64
CA ARG A 186 5.09 -7.28 27.89
C ARG A 186 5.29 -8.76 27.54
N GLU A 187 4.80 -9.64 28.38
CA GLU A 187 4.91 -11.09 28.16
C GLU A 187 4.07 -11.50 26.97
N HIS A 188 2.81 -11.08 26.91
CA HIS A 188 1.94 -11.33 25.76
C HIS A 188 2.51 -10.74 24.47
N MET A 189 3.06 -9.53 24.52
CA MET A 189 3.74 -8.91 23.38
C MET A 189 4.93 -9.77 22.89
N GLY A 190 5.74 -10.30 23.81
CA GLY A 190 6.83 -11.21 23.48
C GLY A 190 6.32 -12.51 22.83
N HIS A 191 5.25 -13.11 23.35
CA HIS A 191 4.61 -14.28 22.77
C HIS A 191 4.07 -14.05 21.36
N LEU A 192 3.46 -12.91 21.08
CA LEU A 192 3.02 -12.55 19.73
C LEU A 192 4.19 -12.49 18.75
N LEU A 193 5.28 -11.84 19.13
CA LEU A 193 6.46 -11.72 18.28
C LEU A 193 7.13 -13.06 18.03
N THR A 194 7.35 -13.87 19.07
CA THR A 194 7.98 -15.20 18.92
C THR A 194 7.15 -16.16 18.09
N ARG A 195 5.83 -16.01 18.11
CA ARG A 195 4.92 -16.84 17.32
C ARG A 195 4.82 -16.39 15.86
N PHE A 196 4.64 -15.09 15.63
CA PHE A 196 4.33 -14.58 14.28
C PHE A 196 5.57 -14.26 13.45
N ALA A 197 6.71 -13.89 14.06
CA ALA A 197 7.91 -13.59 13.30
C ALA A 197 8.43 -14.79 12.49
N PRO A 198 8.61 -16.00 13.07
CA PRO A 198 9.04 -17.16 12.29
C PRO A 198 8.02 -17.58 11.22
N LEU A 199 6.71 -17.46 11.52
CA LEU A 199 5.67 -17.81 10.59
C LEU A 199 5.67 -16.89 9.36
N LEU A 200 5.69 -15.58 9.57
CA LEU A 200 5.73 -14.60 8.47
C LEU A 200 7.00 -14.72 7.66
N PHE A 201 8.14 -14.88 8.33
CA PHE A 201 9.41 -15.08 7.65
C PHE A 201 9.43 -16.39 6.85
N GLY A 202 8.94 -17.49 7.42
CA GLY A 202 8.86 -18.78 6.73
C GLY A 202 8.01 -18.72 5.47
N ILE A 203 6.84 -18.08 5.54
CA ILE A 203 5.96 -17.86 4.37
C ILE A 203 6.65 -16.95 3.34
N ALA A 204 7.26 -15.86 3.78
CA ALA A 204 7.97 -14.94 2.88
C ALA A 204 9.17 -15.65 2.21
N ALA A 205 9.94 -16.44 2.95
CA ALA A 205 11.05 -17.21 2.42
C ALA A 205 10.58 -18.28 1.41
N TRP A 206 9.46 -18.95 1.70
CA TRP A 206 8.87 -19.89 0.75
C TRP A 206 8.49 -19.19 -0.57
N PHE A 207 7.80 -18.04 -0.51
CA PHE A 207 7.48 -17.27 -1.71
C PHE A 207 8.74 -16.76 -2.42
N SER A 208 9.78 -16.35 -1.70
CA SER A 208 11.06 -15.95 -2.27
C SER A 208 11.71 -17.10 -3.06
N CYS A 209 11.78 -18.30 -2.47
CA CYS A 209 12.30 -19.48 -3.14
C CYS A 209 11.46 -19.86 -4.36
N PHE A 210 10.13 -19.89 -4.21
CA PHE A 210 9.21 -20.17 -5.32
C PHE A 210 9.42 -19.19 -6.47
N THR A 211 9.45 -17.88 -6.19
CA THR A 211 9.64 -16.84 -7.21
C THR A 211 11.00 -16.96 -7.89
N ALA A 212 12.06 -17.27 -7.16
CA ALA A 212 13.40 -17.43 -7.73
C ALA A 212 13.50 -18.65 -8.66
N VAL A 213 12.87 -19.77 -8.29
CA VAL A 213 12.88 -21.01 -9.08
C VAL A 213 11.97 -20.88 -10.32
N GLU A 214 10.75 -20.37 -10.12
CA GLU A 214 9.73 -20.26 -11.17
C GLU A 214 9.79 -18.91 -11.92
N ALA A 215 10.87 -18.15 -11.79
CA ALA A 215 11.01 -16.81 -12.36
C ALA A 215 10.72 -16.77 -13.87
N SER A 216 11.15 -17.78 -14.62
CA SER A 216 10.91 -17.84 -16.08
C SER A 216 9.43 -17.99 -16.42
N VAL A 217 8.71 -18.83 -15.68
CA VAL A 217 7.27 -19.03 -15.83
C VAL A 217 6.50 -17.78 -15.46
N LEU A 218 6.87 -17.15 -14.32
CA LEU A 218 6.25 -15.92 -13.86
C LEU A 218 6.46 -14.75 -14.82
N VAL A 219 7.68 -14.60 -15.37
CA VAL A 219 7.98 -13.59 -16.39
C VAL A 219 7.12 -13.81 -17.63
N HIS A 220 6.99 -15.06 -18.09
CA HIS A 220 6.17 -15.37 -19.26
C HIS A 220 4.68 -15.09 -19.04
N ILE A 221 4.15 -15.45 -17.87
CA ILE A 221 2.73 -15.23 -17.53
C ILE A 221 2.41 -13.73 -17.41
N PHE A 222 3.25 -12.96 -16.72
CA PHE A 222 2.96 -11.56 -16.41
C PHE A 222 3.49 -10.56 -17.44
N GLY A 223 4.55 -10.91 -18.17
CA GLY A 223 5.20 -10.01 -19.12
C GLY A 223 5.15 -10.49 -20.58
N GLY A 224 4.92 -11.78 -20.80
CA GLY A 224 5.02 -12.36 -22.13
C GLY A 224 6.46 -12.57 -22.61
N ALA A 225 6.62 -12.99 -23.87
CA ALA A 225 7.94 -13.28 -24.44
C ALA A 225 8.87 -12.05 -24.54
N GLU A 226 8.29 -10.86 -24.69
CA GLU A 226 9.03 -9.59 -24.80
C GLU A 226 9.79 -9.24 -23.52
N PHE A 227 9.32 -9.77 -22.36
CA PHE A 227 9.94 -9.53 -21.05
C PHE A 227 10.93 -10.63 -20.63
N ALA A 228 11.36 -11.52 -21.52
CA ALA A 228 12.30 -12.60 -21.19
C ALA A 228 13.58 -12.10 -20.50
N ALA A 229 14.08 -10.92 -20.86
CA ALA A 229 15.24 -10.29 -20.22
C ALA A 229 15.01 -9.84 -18.76
N ALA A 230 13.74 -9.80 -18.30
CA ALA A 230 13.41 -9.50 -16.90
C ALA A 230 13.67 -10.69 -15.94
N LEU A 231 14.11 -11.86 -16.44
CA LEU A 231 14.37 -13.05 -15.65
C LEU A 231 15.33 -12.76 -14.47
N VAL A 232 16.48 -12.19 -14.75
CA VAL A 232 17.48 -11.89 -13.72
C VAL A 232 16.98 -10.84 -12.71
N PRO A 233 16.42 -9.69 -13.12
CA PRO A 233 15.75 -8.78 -12.20
C PRO A 233 14.70 -9.45 -11.31
N VAL A 234 13.85 -10.34 -11.83
CA VAL A 234 12.84 -11.06 -11.05
C VAL A 234 13.48 -11.99 -10.03
N GLN A 235 14.54 -12.73 -10.41
CA GLN A 235 15.27 -13.59 -9.47
C GLN A 235 15.92 -12.80 -8.32
N ILE A 236 16.51 -11.65 -8.59
CA ILE A 236 17.09 -10.78 -7.57
C ILE A 236 15.98 -10.24 -6.65
N MET A 237 14.90 -9.73 -7.24
CA MET A 237 13.76 -9.18 -6.49
C MET A 237 12.96 -10.27 -5.75
N ALA A 238 13.17 -11.54 -6.03
CA ALA A 238 12.58 -12.64 -5.26
C ALA A 238 12.97 -12.62 -3.78
N LEU A 239 14.09 -11.99 -3.40
CA LEU A 239 14.50 -11.81 -2.01
C LEU A 239 13.66 -10.74 -1.27
N TYR A 240 12.97 -9.88 -2.00
CA TYR A 240 12.19 -8.77 -1.46
C TYR A 240 11.15 -9.18 -0.39
N PRO A 241 10.32 -10.23 -0.57
CA PRO A 241 9.35 -10.64 0.44
C PRO A 241 9.99 -10.99 1.79
N ALA A 242 11.11 -11.71 1.78
CA ALA A 242 11.81 -12.09 3.00
C ALA A 242 12.41 -10.89 3.73
N HIS A 243 13.04 -9.97 2.99
CA HIS A 243 13.58 -8.72 3.55
C HIS A 243 12.47 -7.83 4.13
N GLN A 244 11.37 -7.65 3.39
CA GLN A 244 10.26 -6.80 3.80
C GLN A 244 9.48 -7.37 4.99
N ALA A 245 9.36 -8.68 5.12
CA ALA A 245 8.70 -9.31 6.27
C ALA A 245 9.33 -8.88 7.59
N TYR A 246 10.67 -8.86 7.65
CA TYR A 246 11.40 -8.39 8.82
C TYR A 246 11.18 -6.89 9.07
N GLY A 247 11.32 -6.06 8.04
CA GLY A 247 11.15 -4.61 8.14
C GLY A 247 9.74 -4.21 8.60
N GLN A 248 8.70 -4.87 8.08
CA GLN A 248 7.31 -4.59 8.46
C GLN A 248 7.01 -5.01 9.90
N LEU A 249 7.53 -6.14 10.35
CA LEU A 249 7.33 -6.58 11.73
C LEU A 249 8.02 -5.62 12.71
N ALA A 250 9.26 -5.23 12.44
CA ALA A 250 9.98 -4.23 13.24
C ALA A 250 9.23 -2.89 13.28
N SER A 251 8.78 -2.40 12.12
CA SER A 251 7.97 -1.18 12.02
C SER A 251 6.68 -1.27 12.85
N SER A 252 6.01 -2.44 12.84
CA SER A 252 4.80 -2.66 13.63
C SER A 252 5.04 -2.52 15.13
N VAL A 253 6.20 -2.98 15.63
CA VAL A 253 6.59 -2.80 17.03
C VAL A 253 6.81 -1.33 17.36
N PHE A 254 7.54 -0.58 16.52
CA PHE A 254 7.79 0.84 16.75
C PHE A 254 6.50 1.66 16.72
N HIS A 255 5.60 1.37 15.79
CA HIS A 255 4.30 2.05 15.72
C HIS A 255 3.42 1.71 16.93
N ALA A 256 3.33 0.45 17.33
CA ALA A 256 2.54 0.00 18.48
C ALA A 256 3.03 0.61 19.80
N THR A 257 4.34 0.84 19.93
CA THR A 257 4.96 1.40 21.13
C THR A 257 5.07 2.93 21.13
N GLY A 258 4.65 3.60 20.05
CA GLY A 258 4.76 5.05 19.90
C GLY A 258 6.20 5.56 19.71
N LYS A 259 7.18 4.66 19.52
CA LYS A 259 8.59 5.02 19.32
C LYS A 259 8.88 5.34 17.84
N THR A 260 8.26 6.38 17.33
CA THR A 260 8.36 6.77 15.90
C THR A 260 9.54 7.69 15.61
N LYS A 261 10.27 8.13 16.61
CA LYS A 261 11.42 9.09 16.50
C LYS A 261 12.79 8.38 16.48
N VAL A 262 12.82 7.08 16.23
CA VAL A 262 14.07 6.29 16.20
C VAL A 262 14.64 6.25 14.79
#